data_7b3bd85da6de84faa1664660c7f6ba0d
#
_entry.id   7b3bd85da6de84faa1664660c7f6ba0d
#
_cell.length_a   1.000
_cell.length_b   1.000
_cell.length_c   1.000
_cell.angle_alpha   90.00
_cell.angle_beta   90.00
_cell.angle_gamma   90.00
#
_symmetry.space_group_name_H-M   'P 1'
#
loop_
_entity.id
_entity.type
_entity.pdbx_description
1 polymer ?
#
loop_
_entity_poly.entity_id
_entity_poly.type
_entity_poly.pdbx_seq_one_letter_code
_entity_poly.pdbx_strand_id
1 'polypeptide(L)'
;KSKRRGTSRYIATGVVELEQVKSEKVFFNVFPTLKVGDELQMLFSDVEVKKITTNSGRDFLHIHILCRHLIQKKQIWLMEQRIKEQLFGRAAVKIEIVEEFQLSELYTPQAILTEYRESLIEELRQTSVLAANMFARADLRFEEGNLIHLELLDTIVSEGRKEEIVTLVERVLRERFRIDAKLLVAYKETDQEGTREYDEQRIQQEINAIFERRARQ
;
A
#
# COMPACT_ATOMS: atom_id res chain seq x y z
N LYS A 1 18.40 33.54 -41.58
CA LYS A 1 17.00 33.06 -41.67
C LYS A 1 17.04 31.55 -41.57
N SER A 2 16.81 30.99 -40.41
CA SER A 2 16.61 29.56 -40.24
C SER A 2 15.47 29.33 -39.25
N LYS A 3 14.40 28.77 -39.78
CA LYS A 3 13.20 28.38 -39.04
C LYS A 3 13.49 27.07 -38.28
N ARG A 4 13.43 27.12 -36.97
CA ARG A 4 13.35 25.89 -36.16
C ARG A 4 11.93 25.42 -36.16
N ARG A 5 11.67 24.25 -36.77
CA ARG A 5 10.44 23.51 -36.65
C ARG A 5 10.58 22.57 -35.46
N GLY A 6 9.83 22.81 -34.42
CA GLY A 6 9.62 21.84 -33.34
C GLY A 6 8.67 20.76 -33.83
N THR A 7 9.18 19.55 -33.93
CA THR A 7 8.36 18.35 -34.21
C THR A 7 7.76 17.86 -32.90
N SER A 8 6.50 18.17 -32.68
CA SER A 8 5.66 17.51 -31.67
C SER A 8 5.38 16.08 -32.17
N ARG A 9 5.90 15.08 -31.48
CA ARG A 9 5.52 13.68 -31.68
C ARG A 9 4.38 13.35 -30.75
N TYR A 10 3.19 13.22 -31.28
CA TYR A 10 2.04 12.62 -30.61
C TYR A 10 2.23 11.09 -30.63
N ILE A 11 2.31 10.49 -29.46
CA ILE A 11 2.27 9.04 -29.31
C ILE A 11 0.84 8.65 -28.93
N ALA A 12 0.31 7.66 -29.63
CA ALA A 12 -1.09 7.21 -29.64
C ALA A 12 -1.48 6.35 -28.42
N THR A 13 -1.07 6.73 -27.22
CA THR A 13 -1.54 6.14 -25.96
C THR A 13 -1.70 7.27 -24.97
N GLY A 14 -2.82 7.91 -24.90
CA GLY A 14 -3.30 8.95 -23.99
C GLY A 14 -2.53 9.37 -22.71
N VAL A 15 -1.23 9.14 -22.65
CA VAL A 15 -0.32 9.50 -21.56
C VAL A 15 0.56 10.64 -22.06
N VAL A 16 0.40 11.83 -21.50
CA VAL A 16 1.33 12.94 -21.73
C VAL A 16 2.49 12.76 -20.79
N GLU A 17 3.62 12.27 -21.29
CA GLU A 17 4.88 12.18 -20.56
C GLU A 17 5.55 13.57 -20.60
N LEU A 18 5.67 14.22 -19.44
CA LEU A 18 6.42 15.46 -19.32
C LEU A 18 7.91 15.12 -19.38
N GLU A 19 8.54 15.44 -20.51
CA GLU A 19 9.97 15.19 -20.76
C GLU A 19 10.88 15.86 -19.73
N GLN A 20 11.90 15.09 -19.37
CA GLN A 20 12.89 15.32 -18.35
C GLN A 20 13.66 16.65 -18.51
N VAL A 21 13.61 17.47 -17.48
CA VAL A 21 14.66 18.43 -17.17
C VAL A 21 15.58 17.78 -16.12
N LYS A 22 16.87 17.65 -16.43
CA LYS A 22 17.92 17.20 -15.49
C LYS A 22 18.14 18.27 -14.42
N SER A 23 17.30 18.30 -13.43
CA SER A 23 17.48 19.02 -12.18
C SER A 23 17.01 18.07 -11.09
N GLU A 24 17.69 18.02 -9.96
CA GLU A 24 17.30 17.21 -8.81
C GLU A 24 15.82 17.45 -8.50
N LYS A 25 14.98 16.49 -8.88
CA LYS A 25 13.53 16.58 -8.74
C LYS A 25 13.13 16.18 -7.33
N VAL A 26 13.73 16.84 -6.34
CA VAL A 26 13.34 16.68 -4.95
C VAL A 26 11.87 17.06 -4.80
N PHE A 27 11.13 16.29 -4.04
CA PHE A 27 9.68 16.38 -3.93
C PHE A 27 9.17 17.82 -3.72
N PHE A 28 9.72 18.54 -2.75
CA PHE A 28 9.29 19.91 -2.46
C PHE A 28 9.79 20.96 -3.48
N ASN A 29 10.76 20.63 -4.33
CA ASN A 29 11.11 21.48 -5.47
C ASN A 29 10.07 21.34 -6.60
N VAL A 30 9.44 20.17 -6.73
CA VAL A 30 8.35 19.93 -7.68
C VAL A 30 7.05 20.55 -7.17
N PHE A 31 6.83 20.52 -5.84
CA PHE A 31 5.63 21.06 -5.18
C PHE A 31 5.98 22.20 -4.19
N PRO A 32 6.51 23.34 -4.66
CA PRO A 32 7.09 24.37 -3.78
C PRO A 32 6.06 25.12 -2.93
N THR A 33 4.81 25.07 -3.30
CA THR A 33 3.69 25.74 -2.57
C THR A 33 2.98 24.83 -1.58
N LEU A 34 3.31 23.54 -1.58
CA LEU A 34 2.68 22.56 -0.71
C LEU A 34 3.13 22.74 0.74
N LYS A 35 2.19 22.89 1.65
CA LYS A 35 2.43 23.04 3.07
C LYS A 35 2.03 21.77 3.80
N VAL A 36 2.96 21.17 4.51
CA VAL A 36 2.76 19.96 5.30
C VAL A 36 3.34 20.13 6.70
N GLY A 37 2.97 19.27 7.63
CA GLY A 37 3.58 19.23 8.96
C GLY A 37 5.03 18.73 8.93
N ASP A 38 5.77 18.98 10.00
CA ASP A 38 7.21 18.68 10.10
C ASP A 38 7.54 17.22 9.82
N GLU A 39 6.69 16.29 10.24
CA GLU A 39 6.88 14.85 10.00
C GLU A 39 6.89 14.54 8.49
N LEU A 40 5.87 14.98 7.74
CA LEU A 40 5.84 14.79 6.29
C LEU A 40 6.94 15.57 5.58
N GLN A 41 7.28 16.77 6.07
CA GLN A 41 8.37 17.56 5.54
C GLN A 41 9.70 16.79 5.64
N MET A 42 9.95 16.15 6.78
CA MET A 42 11.16 15.36 6.99
C MET A 42 11.15 14.09 6.10
N LEU A 43 10.05 13.33 6.09
CA LEU A 43 9.92 12.09 5.33
C LEU A 43 10.06 12.29 3.81
N PHE A 44 9.64 13.43 3.28
CA PHE A 44 9.68 13.70 1.84
C PHE A 44 10.81 14.63 1.42
N SER A 45 11.71 15.01 2.33
CA SER A 45 12.77 16.00 2.08
C SER A 45 13.79 15.55 1.03
N ASP A 46 14.09 14.26 0.95
CA ASP A 46 15.06 13.65 0.04
C ASP A 46 14.39 12.72 -1.01
N VAL A 47 13.06 12.70 -1.05
CA VAL A 47 12.29 11.92 -2.02
C VAL A 47 12.42 12.56 -3.41
N GLU A 48 12.71 11.73 -4.40
CA GLU A 48 12.84 12.14 -5.80
C GLU A 48 11.54 11.86 -6.58
N VAL A 49 11.01 12.86 -7.27
CA VAL A 49 9.90 12.69 -8.21
C VAL A 49 10.45 12.24 -9.57
N LYS A 50 10.23 10.98 -9.94
CA LYS A 50 10.69 10.41 -11.21
C LYS A 50 9.91 10.93 -12.40
N LYS A 51 8.59 10.90 -12.30
CA LYS A 51 7.65 11.37 -13.33
C LYS A 51 6.28 11.63 -12.75
N ILE A 52 5.52 12.43 -13.45
CA ILE A 52 4.10 12.65 -13.19
C ILE A 52 3.35 12.29 -14.48
N THR A 53 2.34 11.44 -14.37
CA THR A 53 1.51 11.00 -15.50
C THR A 53 0.04 11.24 -15.21
N THR A 54 -0.74 11.47 -16.25
CA THR A 54 -2.20 11.63 -16.15
C THR A 54 -2.87 10.81 -17.24
N ASN A 55 -4.10 10.40 -17.00
CA ASN A 55 -4.92 9.75 -18.01
C ASN A 55 -5.50 10.75 -19.02
N SER A 56 -6.12 10.23 -20.08
CA SER A 56 -6.73 11.06 -21.15
C SER A 56 -7.81 12.01 -20.63
N GLY A 57 -8.55 11.61 -19.59
CA GLY A 57 -9.61 12.39 -18.96
C GLY A 57 -9.10 13.48 -18.03
N ARG A 58 -7.81 13.46 -17.68
CA ARG A 58 -7.16 14.36 -16.70
C ARG A 58 -7.84 14.35 -15.32
N ASP A 59 -8.51 13.27 -15.00
CA ASP A 59 -9.17 13.04 -13.72
C ASP A 59 -8.37 12.13 -12.79
N PHE A 60 -7.21 11.64 -13.26
CA PHE A 60 -6.28 10.81 -12.50
C PHE A 60 -4.84 11.30 -12.66
N LEU A 61 -4.14 11.48 -11.55
CA LEU A 61 -2.74 11.92 -11.52
C LEU A 61 -1.89 10.90 -10.76
N HIS A 62 -0.93 10.27 -11.44
CA HIS A 62 0.07 9.41 -10.82
C HIS A 62 1.37 10.17 -10.63
N ILE A 63 1.87 10.21 -9.41
CA ILE A 63 3.14 10.81 -9.04
C ILE A 63 4.09 9.67 -8.68
N HIS A 64 5.02 9.34 -9.58
CA HIS A 64 6.01 8.31 -9.34
C HIS A 64 7.18 8.88 -8.57
N ILE A 65 7.47 8.30 -7.40
CA ILE A 65 8.53 8.75 -6.52
C ILE A 65 9.56 7.64 -6.27
N LEU A 66 10.80 8.04 -6.00
CA LEU A 66 11.87 7.19 -5.51
C LEU A 66 12.25 7.60 -4.10
N CYS A 67 12.17 6.65 -3.18
CA CYS A 67 12.51 6.83 -1.78
C CYS A 67 13.76 6.02 -1.43
N ARG A 68 14.67 6.59 -0.61
CA ARG A 68 15.87 5.90 -0.10
C ARG A 68 15.68 5.36 1.30
N HIS A 69 14.53 5.58 1.89
CA HIS A 69 14.09 5.07 3.19
C HIS A 69 12.63 4.64 3.10
N LEU A 70 12.18 3.85 4.07
CA LEU A 70 10.78 3.39 4.12
C LEU A 70 9.86 4.55 4.53
N ILE A 71 8.81 4.74 3.76
CA ILE A 71 7.69 5.62 4.08
C ILE A 71 6.44 4.75 4.18
N GLN A 72 5.77 4.80 5.33
CA GLN A 72 4.57 4.01 5.55
C GLN A 72 3.41 4.49 4.66
N LYS A 73 2.54 3.57 4.25
CA LYS A 73 1.44 3.89 3.33
C LYS A 73 0.48 4.97 3.85
N LYS A 74 0.31 5.04 5.16
CA LYS A 74 -0.47 6.12 5.79
C LYS A 74 0.08 7.51 5.50
N GLN A 75 1.41 7.69 5.53
CA GLN A 75 2.06 8.96 5.21
C GLN A 75 1.95 9.29 3.72
N ILE A 76 2.06 8.26 2.86
CA ILE A 76 1.82 8.41 1.40
C ILE A 76 0.40 8.93 1.16
N TRP A 77 -0.63 8.29 1.72
CA TRP A 77 -2.02 8.73 1.57
C TRP A 77 -2.28 10.12 2.14
N LEU A 78 -1.66 10.44 3.28
CA LEU A 78 -1.76 11.79 3.84
C LEU A 78 -1.15 12.83 2.91
N MET A 79 -0.02 12.53 2.27
CA MET A 79 0.60 13.41 1.28
C MET A 79 -0.29 13.57 0.04
N GLU A 80 -0.89 12.49 -0.48
CA GLU A 80 -1.87 12.54 -1.58
C GLU A 80 -3.04 13.47 -1.24
N GLN A 81 -3.57 13.34 -0.02
CA GLN A 81 -4.64 14.20 0.46
C GLN A 81 -4.21 15.67 0.51
N ARG A 82 -3.01 15.99 1.03
CA ARG A 82 -2.48 17.34 1.08
C ARG A 82 -2.30 17.96 -0.30
N ILE A 83 -1.76 17.18 -1.25
CA ILE A 83 -1.65 17.59 -2.65
C ILE A 83 -3.04 17.89 -3.21
N LYS A 84 -3.99 16.97 -3.02
CA LYS A 84 -5.37 17.13 -3.48
C LYS A 84 -6.02 18.40 -2.94
N GLU A 85 -5.96 18.61 -1.63
CA GLU A 85 -6.59 19.73 -0.94
C GLU A 85 -6.01 21.09 -1.38
N GLN A 86 -4.67 21.18 -1.45
CA GLN A 86 -4.00 22.47 -1.63
C GLN A 86 -3.80 22.85 -3.11
N LEU A 87 -3.55 21.88 -3.98
CA LEU A 87 -3.23 22.17 -5.38
C LEU A 87 -4.41 21.96 -6.34
N PHE A 88 -5.35 21.10 -5.98
CA PHE A 88 -6.49 20.78 -6.85
C PHE A 88 -7.85 21.17 -6.27
N GLY A 89 -7.94 21.42 -4.98
CA GLY A 89 -9.14 21.89 -4.30
C GLY A 89 -10.38 21.05 -4.64
N ARG A 90 -11.37 21.68 -5.27
CA ARG A 90 -12.63 21.02 -5.65
C ARG A 90 -12.59 20.26 -6.99
N ALA A 91 -11.46 20.28 -7.70
CA ALA A 91 -11.36 19.56 -8.97
C ALA A 91 -11.58 18.05 -8.77
N ALA A 92 -12.27 17.38 -9.69
CA ALA A 92 -12.55 15.96 -9.65
C ALA A 92 -11.33 15.15 -10.13
N VAL A 93 -10.15 15.37 -9.49
CA VAL A 93 -8.90 14.68 -9.80
C VAL A 93 -8.57 13.73 -8.67
N LYS A 94 -8.30 12.46 -8.96
CA LYS A 94 -7.73 11.49 -8.01
C LYS A 94 -6.21 11.58 -8.08
N ILE A 95 -5.57 11.68 -6.92
CA ILE A 95 -4.11 11.70 -6.80
C ILE A 95 -3.67 10.33 -6.27
N GLU A 96 -2.65 9.77 -6.88
CA GLU A 96 -2.00 8.55 -6.42
C GLU A 96 -0.49 8.71 -6.50
N ILE A 97 0.19 8.47 -5.40
CA ILE A 97 1.64 8.39 -5.33
C ILE A 97 2.05 6.93 -5.50
N VAL A 98 2.86 6.70 -6.51
CA VAL A 98 3.43 5.38 -6.82
C VAL A 98 4.86 5.38 -6.31
N GLU A 99 5.07 4.77 -5.16
CA GLU A 99 6.36 4.72 -4.49
C GLU A 99 7.24 3.57 -5.01
N GLU A 100 8.51 3.84 -5.22
CA GLU A 100 9.58 2.89 -5.45
C GLU A 100 10.66 3.12 -4.39
N PHE A 101 11.13 2.05 -3.76
CA PHE A 101 12.13 2.11 -2.71
C PHE A 101 13.49 1.62 -3.24
N GLN A 102 14.51 2.44 -3.09
CA GLN A 102 15.90 2.09 -3.33
C GLN A 102 16.65 2.04 -2.00
N LEU A 103 16.41 0.96 -1.27
CA LEU A 103 17.00 0.73 0.04
C LEU A 103 18.40 0.14 -0.07
N SER A 104 19.16 0.16 1.02
CA SER A 104 20.46 -0.49 1.08
C SER A 104 20.32 -2.03 1.01
N GLU A 105 21.40 -2.73 0.66
CA GLU A 105 21.43 -4.21 0.60
C GLU A 105 21.15 -4.90 1.94
N LEU A 106 21.12 -4.16 3.04
CA LEU A 106 20.73 -4.67 4.36
C LEU A 106 19.23 -4.93 4.49
N TYR A 107 18.40 -4.36 3.61
CA TYR A 107 16.97 -4.59 3.59
C TYR A 107 16.62 -5.90 2.88
N THR A 108 16.70 -6.99 3.63
CA THR A 108 16.22 -8.30 3.20
C THR A 108 14.70 -8.33 3.09
N PRO A 109 14.09 -9.31 2.38
CA PRO A 109 12.63 -9.49 2.38
C PRO A 109 12.03 -9.58 3.78
N GLN A 110 12.76 -10.20 4.72
CA GLN A 110 12.36 -10.29 6.12
C GLN A 110 12.31 -8.93 6.80
N ALA A 111 13.36 -8.10 6.65
CA ALA A 111 13.40 -6.75 7.23
C ALA A 111 12.27 -5.88 6.67
N ILE A 112 12.08 -5.92 5.34
CA ILE A 112 11.01 -5.17 4.66
C ILE A 112 9.64 -5.61 5.17
N LEU A 113 9.33 -6.91 5.19
CA LEU A 113 8.02 -7.39 5.63
C LEU A 113 7.80 -7.22 7.13
N THR A 114 8.86 -7.08 7.93
CA THR A 114 8.74 -6.73 9.35
C THR A 114 8.37 -5.25 9.50
N GLU A 115 9.09 -4.36 8.83
CA GLU A 115 8.91 -2.91 8.98
C GLU A 115 7.72 -2.36 8.19
N TYR A 116 7.41 -2.93 7.02
CA TYR A 116 6.36 -2.46 6.11
C TYR A 116 5.04 -3.24 6.25
N ARG A 117 4.96 -4.19 7.19
CA ARG A 117 3.79 -5.06 7.39
C ARG A 117 2.50 -4.28 7.61
N GLU A 118 2.55 -3.25 8.44
CA GLU A 118 1.38 -2.44 8.74
C GLU A 118 0.84 -1.74 7.48
N SER A 119 1.73 -1.27 6.60
CA SER A 119 1.34 -0.69 5.31
C SER A 119 0.60 -1.69 4.42
N LEU A 120 1.06 -2.95 4.39
CA LEU A 120 0.37 -4.01 3.64
C LEU A 120 -1.01 -4.34 4.23
N ILE A 121 -1.11 -4.38 5.56
CA ILE A 121 -2.39 -4.59 6.26
C ILE A 121 -3.37 -3.46 5.93
N GLU A 122 -2.91 -2.21 5.94
CA GLU A 122 -3.75 -1.06 5.60
C GLU A 122 -4.21 -1.09 4.13
N GLU A 123 -3.33 -1.50 3.20
CA GLU A 123 -3.71 -1.66 1.79
C GLU A 123 -4.73 -2.80 1.60
N LEU A 124 -4.52 -3.94 2.25
CA LEU A 124 -5.51 -5.03 2.25
C LEU A 124 -6.85 -4.56 2.82
N ARG A 125 -6.84 -3.73 3.87
CA ARG A 125 -8.06 -3.22 4.50
C ARG A 125 -8.91 -2.36 3.56
N GLN A 126 -8.29 -1.70 2.57
CA GLN A 126 -9.03 -0.94 1.55
C GLN A 126 -9.86 -1.84 0.62
N THR A 127 -9.45 -3.09 0.43
CA THR A 127 -10.11 -4.05 -0.47
C THR A 127 -10.86 -5.14 0.29
N SER A 128 -10.28 -5.64 1.37
CA SER A 128 -10.81 -6.75 2.16
C SER A 128 -10.37 -6.68 3.62
N VAL A 129 -11.27 -6.25 4.49
CA VAL A 129 -11.02 -6.24 5.95
C VAL A 129 -10.67 -7.63 6.47
N LEU A 130 -11.26 -8.67 5.87
CA LEU A 130 -10.99 -10.04 6.25
C LEU A 130 -9.57 -10.48 5.88
N ALA A 131 -9.13 -10.23 4.64
CA ALA A 131 -7.75 -10.50 4.22
C ALA A 131 -6.74 -9.73 5.08
N ALA A 132 -7.02 -8.48 5.42
CA ALA A 132 -6.19 -7.67 6.32
C ALA A 132 -6.06 -8.32 7.72
N ASN A 133 -7.17 -8.77 8.30
CA ASN A 133 -7.15 -9.42 9.62
C ASN A 133 -6.45 -10.78 9.58
N MET A 134 -6.59 -11.53 8.49
CA MET A 134 -5.88 -12.80 8.28
C MET A 134 -4.38 -12.54 8.19
N PHE A 135 -3.94 -11.60 7.38
CA PHE A 135 -2.53 -11.26 7.23
C PHE A 135 -1.92 -10.69 8.52
N ALA A 136 -2.69 -9.89 9.28
CA ALA A 136 -2.25 -9.36 10.57
C ALA A 136 -1.93 -10.44 11.60
N ARG A 137 -2.59 -11.61 11.52
CA ARG A 137 -2.41 -12.76 12.43
C ARG A 137 -1.51 -13.85 11.86
N ALA A 138 -1.09 -13.71 10.60
CA ALA A 138 -0.26 -14.69 9.93
C ALA A 138 1.17 -14.70 10.48
N ASP A 139 1.80 -15.87 10.51
CA ASP A 139 3.22 -15.99 10.73
C ASP A 139 3.97 -16.05 9.40
N LEU A 140 5.13 -15.41 9.35
CA LEU A 140 6.00 -15.39 8.20
C LEU A 140 7.31 -16.11 8.53
N ARG A 141 7.70 -17.06 7.68
CA ARG A 141 9.02 -17.69 7.74
C ARG A 141 9.74 -17.44 6.41
N PHE A 142 11.02 -17.17 6.49
CA PHE A 142 11.85 -16.78 5.35
C PHE A 142 12.89 -17.85 5.08
N GLU A 143 13.01 -18.22 3.79
CA GLU A 143 14.02 -19.17 3.30
C GLU A 143 14.93 -18.50 2.28
N GLU A 144 16.03 -19.18 1.93
CA GLU A 144 16.92 -18.73 0.87
C GLU A 144 16.18 -18.61 -0.48
N GLY A 145 16.64 -17.72 -1.37
CA GLY A 145 16.05 -17.53 -2.67
C GLY A 145 14.73 -16.73 -2.68
N ASN A 146 14.51 -15.89 -1.67
CA ASN A 146 13.30 -15.05 -1.52
C ASN A 146 11.99 -15.86 -1.43
N LEU A 147 12.05 -17.07 -0.90
CA LEU A 147 10.89 -17.89 -0.62
C LEU A 147 10.34 -17.52 0.76
N ILE A 148 9.06 -17.23 0.83
CA ILE A 148 8.38 -16.79 2.05
C ILE A 148 7.22 -17.72 2.35
N HIS A 149 7.24 -18.37 3.50
CA HIS A 149 6.13 -19.18 3.99
C HIS A 149 5.18 -18.28 4.78
N LEU A 150 3.94 -18.23 4.31
CA LEU A 150 2.83 -17.52 4.94
C LEU A 150 1.94 -18.54 5.64
N GLU A 151 2.02 -18.60 6.97
CA GLU A 151 1.17 -19.49 7.77
C GLU A 151 -0.09 -18.76 8.21
N LEU A 152 -1.22 -19.15 7.65
CA LEU A 152 -2.55 -18.64 7.98
C LEU A 152 -3.24 -19.56 8.99
N LEU A 153 -4.14 -19.01 9.80
CA LEU A 153 -5.04 -19.84 10.60
C LEU A 153 -6.02 -20.55 9.68
N ASP A 154 -6.19 -21.86 9.89
CA ASP A 154 -7.14 -22.65 9.11
C ASP A 154 -8.57 -22.30 9.51
N THR A 155 -9.26 -21.63 8.60
CA THR A 155 -10.67 -21.29 8.72
C THR A 155 -11.34 -21.51 7.38
N ILE A 156 -12.61 -21.89 7.36
CA ILE A 156 -13.41 -22.09 6.12
C ILE A 156 -13.34 -20.86 5.19
N VAL A 157 -13.07 -19.70 5.74
CA VAL A 157 -13.02 -18.43 5.02
C VAL A 157 -11.63 -18.13 4.44
N SER A 158 -10.58 -18.80 4.95
CA SER A 158 -9.18 -18.49 4.59
C SER A 158 -8.84 -18.87 3.14
N GLU A 159 -9.41 -19.97 2.63
CA GLU A 159 -9.15 -20.42 1.25
C GLU A 159 -9.54 -19.39 0.19
N GLY A 160 -10.66 -18.70 0.36
CA GLY A 160 -11.16 -17.71 -0.61
C GLY A 160 -10.41 -16.38 -0.60
N ARG A 161 -9.55 -16.12 0.42
CA ARG A 161 -8.88 -14.81 0.61
C ARG A 161 -7.37 -14.85 0.56
N LYS A 162 -6.76 -16.03 0.59
CA LYS A 162 -5.30 -16.21 0.52
C LYS A 162 -4.68 -15.53 -0.70
N GLU A 163 -5.35 -15.65 -1.86
CA GLU A 163 -4.84 -15.11 -3.12
C GLU A 163 -4.78 -13.58 -3.12
N GLU A 164 -5.69 -12.91 -2.42
CA GLU A 164 -5.64 -11.44 -2.27
C GLU A 164 -4.37 -11.02 -1.51
N ILE A 165 -4.03 -11.76 -0.44
CA ILE A 165 -2.83 -11.52 0.36
C ILE A 165 -1.57 -11.79 -0.45
N VAL A 166 -1.49 -12.98 -1.07
CA VAL A 166 -0.33 -13.39 -1.88
C VAL A 166 -0.10 -12.39 -3.02
N THR A 167 -1.14 -12.08 -3.79
CA THR A 167 -1.05 -11.15 -4.91
C THR A 167 -0.59 -9.77 -4.49
N LEU A 168 -1.10 -9.23 -3.39
CA LEU A 168 -0.67 -7.92 -2.91
C LEU A 168 0.79 -7.94 -2.47
N VAL A 169 1.18 -8.91 -1.61
CA VAL A 169 2.53 -8.94 -1.03
C VAL A 169 3.58 -9.16 -2.11
N GLU A 170 3.39 -10.14 -3.02
CA GLU A 170 4.32 -10.39 -4.13
C GLU A 170 4.42 -9.19 -5.07
N ARG A 171 3.30 -8.56 -5.39
CA ARG A 171 3.27 -7.35 -6.21
C ARG A 171 4.04 -6.21 -5.56
N VAL A 172 3.81 -5.94 -4.29
CA VAL A 172 4.49 -4.87 -3.56
C VAL A 172 6.00 -5.12 -3.49
N LEU A 173 6.42 -6.34 -3.15
CA LEU A 173 7.84 -6.69 -3.13
C LEU A 173 8.49 -6.50 -4.50
N ARG A 174 7.86 -6.93 -5.57
CA ARG A 174 8.38 -6.80 -6.93
C ARG A 174 8.38 -5.35 -7.43
N GLU A 175 7.26 -4.64 -7.30
CA GLU A 175 7.08 -3.33 -7.92
C GLU A 175 7.72 -2.20 -7.13
N ARG A 176 7.61 -2.24 -5.78
CA ARG A 176 8.15 -1.18 -4.93
C ARG A 176 9.58 -1.43 -4.48
N PHE A 177 9.93 -2.70 -4.19
CA PHE A 177 11.24 -3.07 -3.62
C PHE A 177 12.16 -3.76 -4.61
N ARG A 178 11.70 -4.06 -5.83
CA ARG A 178 12.47 -4.78 -6.86
C ARG A 178 12.92 -6.16 -6.42
N ILE A 179 12.19 -6.80 -5.52
CA ILE A 179 12.44 -8.14 -5.02
C ILE A 179 11.44 -9.10 -5.63
N ASP A 180 11.95 -10.07 -6.39
CA ASP A 180 11.14 -11.18 -6.89
C ASP A 180 11.06 -12.26 -5.82
N ALA A 181 10.01 -12.21 -5.02
CA ALA A 181 9.74 -13.16 -3.94
C ALA A 181 8.50 -13.98 -4.25
N LYS A 182 8.46 -15.21 -3.73
CA LYS A 182 7.29 -16.10 -3.81
C LYS A 182 6.77 -16.42 -2.43
N LEU A 183 5.44 -16.33 -2.27
CA LEU A 183 4.75 -16.72 -1.07
C LEU A 183 4.17 -18.13 -1.23
N LEU A 184 4.52 -19.01 -0.29
CA LEU A 184 3.89 -20.33 -0.13
C LEU A 184 2.97 -20.27 1.08
N VAL A 185 1.68 -20.56 0.84
CA VAL A 185 0.68 -20.54 1.91
C VAL A 185 0.61 -21.90 2.56
N ALA A 186 0.74 -21.92 3.89
CA ALA A 186 0.47 -23.05 4.75
C ALA A 186 -0.65 -22.68 5.73
N TYR A 187 -1.33 -23.69 6.26
CA TYR A 187 -2.36 -23.48 7.27
C TYR A 187 -1.93 -24.09 8.60
N LYS A 188 -2.13 -23.31 9.67
CA LYS A 188 -2.03 -23.83 11.04
C LYS A 188 -3.40 -24.39 11.42
N GLU A 189 -3.41 -25.62 11.89
CA GLU A 189 -4.55 -26.15 12.62
C GLU A 189 -4.81 -25.25 13.83
N THR A 190 -5.98 -24.67 13.89
CA THR A 190 -6.44 -23.99 15.10
C THR A 190 -6.69 -25.09 16.13
N ASP A 191 -6.14 -24.95 17.33
CA ASP A 191 -6.64 -25.74 18.49
C ASP A 191 -8.14 -25.44 18.63
N GLN A 192 -8.95 -26.29 17.99
CA GLN A 192 -10.38 -26.07 17.84
C GLN A 192 -11.11 -26.05 19.17
N GLU A 193 -10.52 -26.64 20.23
CA GLU A 193 -11.16 -26.70 21.54
C GLU A 193 -11.22 -25.30 22.20
N GLY A 194 -10.13 -24.54 22.24
CA GLY A 194 -10.13 -23.23 22.91
C GLY A 194 -10.94 -22.15 22.17
N THR A 195 -11.00 -22.23 20.85
CA THR A 195 -11.75 -21.23 20.06
C THR A 195 -13.26 -21.52 20.08
N ARG A 196 -13.66 -22.77 20.10
CA ARG A 196 -15.08 -23.17 20.24
C ARG A 196 -15.64 -22.78 21.60
N GLU A 197 -14.91 -23.04 22.67
CA GLU A 197 -15.36 -22.64 24.02
C GLU A 197 -15.50 -21.12 24.16
N TYR A 198 -14.59 -20.33 23.57
CA TYR A 198 -14.70 -18.88 23.60
C TYR A 198 -15.86 -18.33 22.78
N ASP A 199 -16.09 -18.90 21.60
CA ASP A 199 -17.22 -18.50 20.76
C ASP A 199 -18.56 -18.96 21.34
N GLU A 200 -18.63 -20.16 21.92
CA GLU A 200 -19.84 -20.65 22.63
C GLU A 200 -20.17 -19.79 23.84
N GLN A 201 -19.17 -19.40 24.65
CA GLN A 201 -19.39 -18.52 25.79
C GLN A 201 -19.89 -17.13 25.35
N ARG A 202 -19.33 -16.59 24.27
CA ARG A 202 -19.74 -15.29 23.74
C ARG A 202 -21.15 -15.33 23.17
N ILE A 203 -21.51 -16.36 22.42
CA ILE A 203 -22.86 -16.58 21.90
C ILE A 203 -23.85 -16.73 23.07
N GLN A 204 -23.49 -17.49 24.10
CA GLN A 204 -24.35 -17.68 25.27
C GLN A 204 -24.57 -16.36 26.05
N GLN A 205 -23.52 -15.51 26.15
CA GLN A 205 -23.66 -14.19 26.77
C GLN A 205 -24.57 -13.27 25.96
N GLU A 206 -24.45 -13.25 24.64
CA GLU A 206 -25.35 -12.49 23.76
C GLU A 206 -26.79 -12.96 23.84
N ILE A 207 -27.04 -14.27 23.86
CA ILE A 207 -28.35 -14.84 24.05
C ILE A 207 -28.94 -14.42 25.40
N ASN A 208 -28.18 -14.53 26.48
CA ASN A 208 -28.62 -14.13 27.81
C ASN A 208 -28.96 -12.65 27.88
N ALA A 209 -28.14 -11.79 27.26
CA ALA A 209 -28.40 -10.35 27.20
C ALA A 209 -29.68 -9.99 26.43
N ILE A 210 -30.02 -10.77 25.38
CA ILE A 210 -31.26 -10.60 24.63
C ILE A 210 -32.46 -11.01 25.49
N PHE A 211 -32.39 -12.13 26.21
CA PHE A 211 -33.45 -12.57 27.12
C PHE A 211 -33.68 -11.59 28.25
N GLU A 212 -32.66 -11.07 28.87
CA GLU A 212 -32.80 -10.05 29.93
C GLU A 212 -33.42 -8.75 29.43
N ARG A 213 -33.10 -8.31 28.22
CA ARG A 213 -33.75 -7.13 27.59
C ARG A 213 -35.23 -7.35 27.35
N ARG A 214 -35.65 -8.56 26.96
CA ARG A 214 -37.07 -8.91 26.75
C ARG A 214 -37.83 -9.04 28.05
N ALA A 215 -37.21 -9.51 29.13
CA ALA A 215 -37.84 -9.65 30.44
C ALA A 215 -38.07 -8.32 31.17
N ARG A 216 -37.42 -7.21 30.69
CA ARG A 216 -37.60 -5.87 31.25
C ARG A 216 -38.62 -4.99 30.51
N GLN A 217 -39.22 -5.52 29.44
CA GLN A 217 -40.32 -4.89 28.68
C GLN A 217 -41.66 -5.53 29.07
#